data_3f8231cf6c02ac01b4ebb1dda8fba38e
#
_entry.id   3f8231cf6c02ac01b4ebb1dda8fba38e
#
_cell.length_a   1.000
_cell.length_b   1.000
_cell.length_c   1.000
_cell.angle_alpha   90.00
_cell.angle_beta   90.00
_cell.angle_gamma   90.00
#
_symmetry.space_group_name_H-M   'P 1'
#
loop_
_entity.id
_entity.type
_entity.pdbx_description
1 polymer ?
#
loop_
_entity_poly.entity_id
_entity_poly.type
_entity_poly.pdbx_seq_one_letter_code
_entity_poly.pdbx_strand_id
1 'polypeptide(L)'
;MEEKKENSKKAVLNWKSWKHKLYLLEQTKRQLQVNIRSTKFSEELPGGSHVSVFQEYQKLLDNLEVYDQYIQMYQTVINHLENCINVILDDEEKKAVMIYANYPRYGDGPIRVDEAAKEGMSQAEFHRIAAEAFKKLDAIYILDKSLIKL
;
A
#
# COMPACT_ATOMS: atom_id res chain seq x y z
N MET A 1 17.72 3.59 -18.61
CA MET A 1 16.34 3.97 -18.84
C MET A 1 15.34 3.06 -18.20
N GLU A 2 15.78 1.89 -17.78
CA GLU A 2 14.98 1.00 -16.97
C GLU A 2 14.73 1.54 -15.57
N GLU A 3 15.54 2.50 -15.15
CA GLU A 3 15.47 3.11 -13.81
C GLU A 3 14.20 3.91 -13.56
N LYS A 4 13.49 4.32 -14.62
CA LYS A 4 12.27 5.13 -14.49
C LYS A 4 11.01 4.30 -14.36
N LYS A 5 11.07 3.00 -14.63
CA LYS A 5 9.93 2.10 -14.49
C LYS A 5 10.08 1.27 -13.23
N GLU A 6 9.10 1.36 -12.35
CA GLU A 6 9.00 0.44 -11.25
C GLU A 6 8.65 -0.93 -11.82
N ASN A 7 9.41 -1.95 -11.44
CA ASN A 7 9.12 -3.32 -11.85
C ASN A 7 7.82 -3.77 -11.17
N SER A 8 6.89 -4.34 -11.93
CA SER A 8 5.63 -4.83 -11.39
C SER A 8 5.84 -5.87 -10.29
N LYS A 9 6.89 -6.68 -10.40
CA LYS A 9 7.25 -7.66 -9.38
C LYS A 9 7.55 -6.97 -8.04
N LYS A 10 8.31 -5.87 -8.05
CA LYS A 10 8.56 -5.08 -6.84
C LYS A 10 7.27 -4.53 -6.26
N ALA A 11 6.37 -4.03 -7.11
CA ALA A 11 5.07 -3.53 -6.67
C ALA A 11 4.27 -4.63 -5.98
N VAL A 12 4.21 -5.82 -6.55
CA VAL A 12 3.52 -6.97 -5.97
C VAL A 12 4.14 -7.35 -4.63
N LEU A 13 5.47 -7.37 -4.53
CA LEU A 13 6.15 -7.70 -3.29
C LEU A 13 5.89 -6.65 -2.19
N ASN A 14 5.65 -5.40 -2.56
CA ASN A 14 5.34 -4.32 -1.62
C ASN A 14 3.85 -4.13 -1.37
N TRP A 15 2.99 -4.76 -2.15
CA TRP A 15 1.55 -4.55 -2.14
C TRP A 15 0.94 -4.72 -0.75
N LYS A 16 1.25 -5.83 -0.09
CA LYS A 16 0.73 -6.11 1.25
C LYS A 16 1.23 -5.10 2.28
N SER A 17 2.50 -4.69 2.17
CA SER A 17 3.08 -3.64 3.01
C SER A 17 2.38 -2.31 2.79
N TRP A 18 2.07 -1.95 1.56
CA TRP A 18 1.34 -0.72 1.25
C TRP A 18 -0.06 -0.74 1.86
N LYS A 19 -0.76 -1.86 1.76
CA LYS A 19 -2.09 -2.02 2.39
C LYS A 19 -2.01 -1.86 3.90
N HIS A 20 -1.00 -2.43 4.52
CA HIS A 20 -0.79 -2.32 5.96
C HIS A 20 -0.50 -0.88 6.38
N LYS A 21 0.38 -0.20 5.64
CA LYS A 21 0.69 1.22 5.90
C LYS A 21 -0.54 2.10 5.72
N LEU A 22 -1.34 1.85 4.70
CA LEU A 22 -2.60 2.56 4.49
C LEU A 22 -3.54 2.36 5.69
N TYR A 23 -3.69 1.13 6.15
CA TYR A 23 -4.50 0.83 7.33
C TYR A 23 -4.03 1.62 8.56
N LEU A 24 -2.72 1.60 8.83
CA LEU A 24 -2.14 2.33 9.96
C LEU A 24 -2.37 3.83 9.85
N LEU A 25 -2.23 4.39 8.66
CA LEU A 25 -2.47 5.81 8.43
C LEU A 25 -3.93 6.18 8.68
N GLU A 26 -4.86 5.35 8.24
CA GLU A 26 -6.29 5.57 8.47
C GLU A 26 -6.63 5.51 9.96
N GLN A 27 -6.05 4.56 10.69
CA GLN A 27 -6.25 4.45 12.13
C GLN A 27 -5.67 5.65 12.87
N THR A 28 -4.47 6.08 12.48
CA THR A 28 -3.82 7.26 13.07
C THR A 28 -4.64 8.52 12.80
N LYS A 29 -5.17 8.66 11.59
CA LYS A 29 -6.04 9.78 11.25
C LYS A 29 -7.28 9.82 12.13
N ARG A 30 -7.93 8.68 12.35
CA ARG A 30 -9.08 8.59 13.24
C ARG A 30 -8.74 9.03 14.66
N GLN A 31 -7.57 8.61 15.16
CA GLN A 31 -7.11 8.99 16.49
C GLN A 31 -6.87 10.50 16.58
N LEU A 32 -6.29 11.10 15.54
CA LEU A 32 -6.10 12.54 15.47
C LEU A 32 -7.44 13.28 15.48
N GLN A 33 -8.44 12.77 14.79
CA GLN A 33 -9.77 13.36 14.80
C GLN A 33 -10.41 13.35 16.19
N VAL A 34 -10.22 12.28 16.94
CA VAL A 34 -10.65 12.20 18.33
C VAL A 34 -9.91 13.22 19.17
N ASN A 35 -8.59 13.35 18.98
CA ASN A 35 -7.76 14.31 19.72
C ASN A 35 -8.18 15.75 19.43
N ILE A 36 -8.55 16.07 18.20
CA ILE A 36 -9.05 17.39 17.82
C ILE A 36 -10.35 17.70 18.55
N ARG A 37 -11.26 16.76 18.63
CA ARG A 37 -12.51 16.93 19.39
C ARG A 37 -12.24 17.17 20.89
N SER A 38 -11.30 16.41 21.45
CA SER A 38 -10.89 16.57 22.84
C SER A 38 -10.27 17.95 23.10
N THR A 39 -9.48 18.47 22.16
CA THR A 39 -8.87 19.80 22.24
C THR A 39 -9.95 20.88 22.26
N LYS A 40 -11.02 20.73 21.47
CA LYS A 40 -12.14 21.67 21.49
C LYS A 40 -12.79 21.77 22.87
N PHE A 41 -12.96 20.66 23.56
CA PHE A 41 -13.49 20.65 24.91
C PHE A 41 -12.52 21.31 25.89
N SER A 42 -11.22 21.16 25.67
CA SER A 42 -10.19 21.77 26.51
C SER A 42 -10.17 23.30 26.43
N GLU A 43 -10.61 23.89 25.33
CA GLU A 43 -10.69 25.34 25.16
C GLU A 43 -11.61 26.00 26.15
N GLU A 44 -12.58 25.28 26.69
CA GLU A 44 -13.55 25.79 27.67
C GLU A 44 -13.02 25.74 29.10
N LEU A 45 -11.84 25.14 29.32
CA LEU A 45 -11.26 25.03 30.64
C LEU A 45 -10.63 26.37 31.10
N PRO A 46 -10.98 26.87 32.29
CA PRO A 46 -10.40 28.11 32.79
C PRO A 46 -8.91 27.95 33.09
N GLY A 47 -8.10 28.91 32.69
CA GLY A 47 -6.68 28.98 32.98
C GLY A 47 -5.78 28.59 31.82
N GLY A 48 -6.32 28.19 30.66
CA GLY A 48 -5.55 27.92 29.46
C GLY A 48 -5.26 29.19 28.67
N SER A 49 -4.06 29.27 28.09
CA SER A 49 -3.77 30.33 27.13
C SER A 49 -4.50 30.00 25.81
N HIS A 50 -5.42 30.85 25.39
CA HIS A 50 -6.19 30.66 24.16
C HIS A 50 -5.29 30.56 22.93
N VAL A 51 -4.19 31.32 22.92
CA VAL A 51 -3.22 31.30 21.81
C VAL A 51 -2.53 29.93 21.71
N SER A 52 -2.13 29.35 22.83
CA SER A 52 -1.46 28.05 22.88
C SER A 52 -2.39 26.93 22.41
N VAL A 53 -3.65 26.94 22.87
CA VAL A 53 -4.65 25.93 22.46
C VAL A 53 -4.95 26.04 20.98
N PHE A 54 -5.09 27.26 20.47
CA PHE A 54 -5.33 27.50 19.06
C PHE A 54 -4.17 26.96 18.19
N GLN A 55 -2.93 27.20 18.63
CA GLN A 55 -1.74 26.71 17.91
C GLN A 55 -1.68 25.20 17.89
N GLU A 56 -1.99 24.53 18.98
CA GLU A 56 -2.06 23.07 19.05
C GLU A 56 -3.14 22.54 18.13
N TYR A 57 -4.30 23.15 18.12
CA TYR A 57 -5.41 22.78 17.23
C TYR A 57 -5.01 22.92 15.78
N GLN A 58 -4.31 24.01 15.42
CA GLN A 58 -3.83 24.22 14.06
C GLN A 58 -2.81 23.16 13.66
N LYS A 59 -1.91 22.76 14.55
CA LYS A 59 -0.96 21.68 14.28
C LYS A 59 -1.66 20.35 14.00
N LEU A 60 -2.71 20.05 14.77
CA LEU A 60 -3.50 18.82 14.55
C LEU A 60 -4.18 18.83 13.19
N LEU A 61 -4.73 19.97 12.78
CA LEU A 61 -5.36 20.12 11.47
C LEU A 61 -4.33 19.97 10.34
N ASP A 62 -3.15 20.56 10.49
CA ASP A 62 -2.07 20.44 9.51
C ASP A 62 -1.60 18.99 9.38
N ASN A 63 -1.51 18.27 10.50
CA ASN A 63 -1.14 16.86 10.49
C ASN A 63 -2.21 16.00 9.79
N LEU A 64 -3.50 16.31 9.99
CA LEU A 64 -4.58 15.62 9.27
C LEU A 64 -4.43 15.76 7.77
N GLU A 65 -4.09 16.96 7.29
CA GLU A 65 -3.89 17.21 5.88
C GLU A 65 -2.74 16.36 5.33
N VAL A 66 -1.64 16.26 6.06
CA VAL A 66 -0.50 15.42 5.69
C VAL A 66 -0.91 13.95 5.61
N TYR A 67 -1.65 13.45 6.60
CA TYR A 67 -2.14 12.07 6.59
C TYR A 67 -3.06 11.82 5.40
N ASP A 68 -3.94 12.76 5.07
CA ASP A 68 -4.81 12.64 3.89
C ASP A 68 -4.01 12.50 2.61
N GLN A 69 -2.94 13.25 2.46
CA GLN A 69 -2.07 13.18 1.28
C GLN A 69 -1.42 11.80 1.16
N TYR A 70 -0.90 11.25 2.26
CA TYR A 70 -0.30 9.90 2.26
C TYR A 70 -1.33 8.82 2.00
N ILE A 71 -2.52 8.93 2.60
CA ILE A 71 -3.61 7.99 2.38
C ILE A 71 -3.98 7.95 0.90
N GLN A 72 -4.16 9.12 0.26
CA GLN A 72 -4.48 9.20 -1.16
C GLN A 72 -3.37 8.59 -2.02
N MET A 73 -2.12 8.84 -1.66
CA MET A 73 -0.98 8.26 -2.39
C MET A 73 -1.02 6.74 -2.37
N TYR A 74 -1.17 6.14 -1.18
CA TYR A 74 -1.23 4.68 -1.06
C TYR A 74 -2.46 4.10 -1.75
N GLN A 75 -3.63 4.75 -1.63
CA GLN A 75 -4.83 4.32 -2.34
C GLN A 75 -4.62 4.32 -3.84
N THR A 76 -3.99 5.36 -4.37
CA THR A 76 -3.73 5.50 -5.80
C THR A 76 -2.82 4.38 -6.31
N VAL A 77 -1.70 4.13 -5.63
CA VAL A 77 -0.75 3.11 -6.09
C VAL A 77 -1.31 1.70 -5.94
N ILE A 78 -2.04 1.43 -4.86
CA ILE A 78 -2.68 0.13 -4.63
C ILE A 78 -3.76 -0.12 -5.69
N ASN A 79 -4.64 0.86 -5.92
CA ASN A 79 -5.71 0.73 -6.91
C ASN A 79 -5.16 0.55 -8.31
N HIS A 80 -4.10 1.26 -8.66
CA HIS A 80 -3.47 1.11 -9.97
C HIS A 80 -2.95 -0.31 -10.18
N LEU A 81 -2.23 -0.85 -9.19
CA LEU A 81 -1.72 -2.22 -9.26
C LEU A 81 -2.87 -3.24 -9.35
N GLU A 82 -3.86 -3.11 -8.49
CA GLU A 82 -5.01 -4.03 -8.47
C GLU A 82 -5.79 -3.98 -9.79
N ASN A 83 -5.98 -2.80 -10.35
CA ASN A 83 -6.65 -2.65 -11.65
C ASN A 83 -5.85 -3.33 -12.77
N CYS A 84 -4.55 -3.15 -12.79
CA CYS A 84 -3.70 -3.83 -13.78
C CYS A 84 -3.80 -5.35 -13.66
N ILE A 85 -3.75 -5.87 -12.45
CA ILE A 85 -3.87 -7.30 -12.19
C ILE A 85 -5.22 -7.82 -12.67
N ASN A 86 -6.30 -7.13 -12.34
CA ASN A 86 -7.66 -7.57 -12.69
C ASN A 86 -7.95 -7.49 -14.19
N VAL A 87 -7.34 -6.55 -14.90
CA VAL A 87 -7.60 -6.35 -16.32
C VAL A 87 -6.81 -7.31 -17.20
N ILE A 88 -5.53 -7.55 -16.87
CA ILE A 88 -4.62 -8.24 -17.81
C ILE A 88 -4.38 -9.71 -17.47
N LEU A 89 -4.51 -10.11 -16.22
CA LEU A 89 -4.17 -11.47 -15.78
C LEU A 89 -5.39 -12.39 -15.79
N ASP A 90 -5.16 -13.65 -16.18
CA ASP A 90 -6.17 -14.70 -16.03
C ASP A 90 -6.16 -15.24 -14.58
N ASP A 91 -7.05 -16.20 -14.28
CA ASP A 91 -7.21 -16.72 -12.91
C ASP A 91 -5.94 -17.41 -12.39
N GLU A 92 -5.25 -18.17 -13.22
CA GLU A 92 -4.02 -18.85 -12.82
C GLU A 92 -2.89 -17.85 -12.57
N GLU A 93 -2.77 -16.85 -13.43
CA GLU A 93 -1.79 -15.78 -13.28
C GLU A 93 -2.05 -14.97 -12.02
N LYS A 94 -3.31 -14.67 -11.72
CA LYS A 94 -3.68 -13.99 -10.48
C LYS A 94 -3.28 -14.79 -9.24
N LYS A 95 -3.50 -16.11 -9.27
CA LYS A 95 -3.10 -16.99 -8.16
C LYS A 95 -1.59 -16.96 -7.95
N ALA A 96 -0.82 -17.03 -9.03
CA ALA A 96 0.64 -16.99 -8.94
C ALA A 96 1.12 -15.66 -8.36
N VAL A 97 0.56 -14.54 -8.83
CA VAL A 97 0.90 -13.21 -8.34
C VAL A 97 0.51 -13.05 -6.85
N MET A 98 -0.64 -13.58 -6.46
CA MET A 98 -1.08 -13.53 -5.05
C MET A 98 -0.15 -14.31 -4.13
N ILE A 99 0.41 -15.41 -4.60
CA ILE A 99 1.41 -16.16 -3.83
C ILE A 99 2.64 -15.29 -3.58
N TYR A 100 3.13 -14.58 -4.61
CA TYR A 100 4.24 -13.64 -4.42
C TYR A 100 3.87 -12.51 -3.45
N ALA A 101 2.65 -12.00 -3.54
CA ALA A 101 2.20 -10.93 -2.64
C ALA A 101 2.13 -11.38 -1.18
N ASN A 102 1.72 -12.63 -0.94
CA ASN A 102 1.59 -13.17 0.40
C ASN A 102 2.94 -13.57 1.01
N TYR A 103 3.90 -13.95 0.18
CA TYR A 103 5.23 -14.39 0.62
C TYR A 103 6.31 -13.58 -0.10
N PRO A 104 6.48 -12.29 0.26
CA PRO A 104 7.30 -11.36 -0.52
C PRO A 104 8.80 -11.42 -0.20
N ARG A 105 9.21 -12.16 0.82
CA ARG A 105 10.59 -12.17 1.28
C ARG A 105 11.48 -13.02 0.38
N TYR A 106 12.74 -12.67 0.30
CA TYR A 106 13.72 -13.40 -0.50
C TYR A 106 13.79 -14.88 -0.10
N GLY A 107 13.71 -15.21 1.20
CA GLY A 107 13.78 -16.57 1.70
C GLY A 107 12.49 -17.39 1.55
N ASP A 108 11.44 -16.83 0.98
CA ASP A 108 10.12 -17.49 0.89
C ASP A 108 9.96 -18.39 -0.34
N GLY A 109 11.00 -18.57 -1.13
CA GLY A 109 10.95 -19.38 -2.34
C GLY A 109 10.34 -20.78 -2.15
N PRO A 110 10.81 -21.59 -1.18
CA PRO A 110 10.23 -22.91 -0.94
C PRO A 110 8.75 -22.86 -0.52
N ILE A 111 8.37 -21.85 0.27
CA ILE A 111 6.97 -21.68 0.70
C ILE A 111 6.09 -21.35 -0.49
N ARG A 112 6.56 -20.50 -1.40
CA ARG A 112 5.82 -20.17 -2.63
C ARG A 112 5.56 -21.40 -3.47
N VAL A 113 6.55 -22.26 -3.62
CA VAL A 113 6.43 -23.50 -4.39
C VAL A 113 5.39 -24.42 -3.72
N ASP A 114 5.43 -24.54 -2.40
CA ASP A 114 4.46 -25.36 -1.64
C ASP A 114 3.03 -24.82 -1.79
N GLU A 115 2.85 -23.51 -1.72
CA GLU A 115 1.54 -22.88 -1.92
C GLU A 115 1.03 -23.05 -3.35
N ALA A 116 1.93 -22.99 -4.33
CA ALA A 116 1.58 -23.24 -5.72
C ALA A 116 1.12 -24.68 -5.93
N ALA A 117 1.77 -25.64 -5.26
CA ALA A 117 1.38 -27.04 -5.29
C ALA A 117 -0.03 -27.25 -4.77
N LYS A 118 -0.41 -26.54 -3.71
CA LYS A 118 -1.78 -26.57 -3.16
C LYS A 118 -2.82 -26.08 -4.17
N GLU A 119 -2.41 -25.18 -5.06
CA GLU A 119 -3.27 -24.64 -6.13
C GLU A 119 -3.19 -25.48 -7.42
N GLY A 120 -2.51 -26.62 -7.37
CA GLY A 120 -2.41 -27.52 -8.51
C GLY A 120 -1.32 -27.19 -9.52
N MET A 121 -0.37 -26.33 -9.16
CA MET A 121 0.74 -25.94 -10.03
C MET A 121 2.02 -26.68 -9.63
N SER A 122 2.70 -27.29 -10.59
CA SER A 122 4.06 -27.78 -10.35
C SER A 122 5.03 -26.61 -10.23
N GLN A 123 6.22 -26.87 -9.69
CA GLN A 123 7.25 -25.83 -9.57
C GLN A 123 7.54 -25.14 -10.92
N ALA A 124 7.72 -25.94 -11.98
CA ALA A 124 7.99 -25.42 -13.31
C ALA A 124 6.83 -24.58 -13.86
N GLU A 125 5.60 -25.05 -13.67
CA GLU A 125 4.40 -24.32 -14.08
C GLU A 125 4.26 -23.02 -13.35
N PHE A 126 4.45 -23.04 -12.03
CA PHE A 126 4.36 -21.85 -11.19
C PHE A 126 5.35 -20.77 -11.68
N HIS A 127 6.61 -21.14 -11.90
CA HIS A 127 7.61 -20.18 -12.35
C HIS A 127 7.29 -19.64 -13.75
N ARG A 128 6.80 -20.50 -14.66
CA ARG A 128 6.39 -20.07 -15.99
C ARG A 128 5.21 -19.10 -15.94
N ILE A 129 4.18 -19.47 -15.21
CA ILE A 129 2.95 -18.65 -15.08
C ILE A 129 3.28 -17.31 -14.43
N ALA A 130 4.07 -17.31 -13.36
CA ALA A 130 4.47 -16.08 -12.68
C ALA A 130 5.30 -15.19 -13.60
N ALA A 131 6.25 -15.75 -14.36
CA ALA A 131 7.08 -15.00 -15.29
C ALA A 131 6.21 -14.32 -16.37
N GLU A 132 5.25 -15.06 -16.94
CA GLU A 132 4.33 -14.51 -17.94
C GLU A 132 3.44 -13.42 -17.33
N ALA A 133 2.95 -13.63 -16.11
CA ALA A 133 2.13 -12.66 -15.41
C ALA A 133 2.88 -11.34 -15.21
N PHE A 134 4.11 -11.40 -14.71
CA PHE A 134 4.91 -10.20 -14.50
C PHE A 134 5.29 -9.52 -15.82
N LYS A 135 5.52 -10.30 -16.87
CA LYS A 135 5.77 -9.73 -18.20
C LYS A 135 4.56 -8.94 -18.71
N LYS A 136 3.36 -9.49 -18.54
CA LYS A 136 2.12 -8.79 -18.92
C LYS A 136 1.91 -7.54 -18.10
N LEU A 137 2.14 -7.63 -16.79
CA LEU A 137 2.02 -6.48 -15.89
C LEU A 137 3.02 -5.39 -16.25
N ASP A 138 4.26 -5.75 -16.56
CA ASP A 138 5.28 -4.76 -16.91
C ASP A 138 4.91 -3.98 -18.18
N ALA A 139 4.10 -4.57 -19.07
CA ALA A 139 3.67 -3.89 -20.27
C ALA A 139 2.66 -2.78 -20.00
N ILE A 140 1.84 -2.90 -18.96
CA ILE A 140 0.77 -1.93 -18.67
C ILE A 140 0.96 -1.18 -17.35
N TYR A 141 1.75 -1.73 -16.41
CA TYR A 141 1.97 -1.11 -15.12
C TYR A 141 3.04 -0.02 -15.26
N ILE A 142 2.61 1.21 -15.06
CA ILE A 142 3.51 2.37 -15.07
C ILE A 142 3.32 3.08 -13.74
N LEU A 143 4.36 3.08 -12.92
CA LEU A 143 4.36 3.79 -11.66
C LEU A 143 5.30 4.98 -11.76
N ASP A 144 4.75 6.15 -11.55
CA ASP A 144 5.55 7.36 -11.44
C ASP A 144 6.16 7.41 -10.03
N LYS A 145 7.47 7.27 -9.96
CA LYS A 145 8.20 7.28 -8.69
C LYS A 145 8.07 8.58 -7.94
N SER A 146 7.73 9.68 -8.64
CA SER A 146 7.52 10.97 -7.99
C SER A 146 6.28 10.97 -7.09
N LEU A 147 5.32 10.07 -7.33
CA LEU A 147 4.13 9.93 -6.52
C LEU A 147 4.39 9.18 -5.22
N ILE A 148 5.48 8.42 -5.15
CA ILE A 148 5.82 7.62 -3.98
C ILE A 148 7.00 8.26 -3.27
N LYS A 149 6.74 9.04 -2.26
CA LYS A 149 7.76 9.66 -1.41
C LYS A 149 8.02 8.77 -0.19
N LEU A 150 8.26 7.52 -0.44
CA LEU A 150 8.47 6.55 0.63
C LEU A 150 9.91 6.49 1.10
#